data_e2933678068f0455bbd064a6b18fb969
#
_entry.id   e2933678068f0455bbd064a6b18fb969
#
_cell.length_a   1.000
_cell.length_b   1.000
_cell.length_c   1.000
_cell.angle_alpha   90.00
_cell.angle_beta   90.00
_cell.angle_gamma   90.00
#
_symmetry.space_group_name_H-M   'P 1'
#
loop_
_entity.id
_entity.type
_entity.pdbx_description
1 polymer ?
#
loop_
_entity_poly.entity_id
_entity_poly.type
_entity_poly.pdbx_seq_one_letter_code
_entity_poly.pdbx_strand_id
1 'polypeptide(L)'
;MHPPLLPTNRQAKTKQKVITIGASVSAADTAVSLIDTAQTPIYAVTRGKYNIYFGDHAFKHPSISLRPAITHIDDTNGSRTVHFEDGTSVSGVDHLIFGTGFTWTLPFLPQIPIRNNRVPDLYLHVFHQSDPSLVFIGAVGAGLTFKVFEWQAVAAARVLAGRAKLPPLQEQKKWEEDRIAVKGDGAGFLMVYPDFKEYFEQLRAIAGEPDGTKGRRLPVFEQKWADDFAAGHLRRIRMWKRANEAAAEALKVSA
;
A
#
# COMPACT_ATOMS: atom_id res chain seq x y z
N MET A 1 9.27 -10.06 -16.40
CA MET A 1 9.09 -9.14 -17.53
C MET A 1 8.64 -7.81 -16.97
N HIS A 2 9.46 -6.76 -17.10
CA HIS A 2 9.04 -5.40 -16.77
C HIS A 2 8.15 -4.88 -17.89
N PRO A 3 7.04 -4.20 -17.58
CA PRO A 3 6.28 -3.51 -18.62
C PRO A 3 7.16 -2.44 -19.27
N PRO A 4 7.02 -2.20 -20.58
CA PRO A 4 7.82 -1.22 -21.26
C PRO A 4 7.52 0.19 -20.72
N LEU A 5 8.58 0.97 -20.50
CA LEU A 5 8.51 2.39 -20.18
C LEU A 5 7.74 3.11 -21.30
N LEU A 6 6.80 3.95 -20.92
CA LEU A 6 6.02 4.75 -21.87
C LEU A 6 6.95 5.56 -22.77
N PRO A 7 6.67 5.63 -24.10
CA PRO A 7 7.54 6.36 -25.02
C PRO A 7 7.50 7.86 -24.75
N THR A 8 8.68 8.45 -24.59
CA THR A 8 8.92 9.90 -24.43
C THR A 8 8.81 10.60 -25.80
N ASN A 9 7.62 10.70 -26.36
CA ASN A 9 7.43 11.51 -27.56
C ASN A 9 6.58 12.74 -27.22
N ARG A 10 7.25 13.89 -26.97
CA ARG A 10 6.65 15.21 -26.75
C ARG A 10 6.17 15.84 -28.06
N GLN A 11 5.21 15.25 -28.72
CA GLN A 11 4.31 16.01 -29.60
C GLN A 11 3.17 16.55 -28.74
N ALA A 12 2.64 17.74 -29.07
CA ALA A 12 1.49 18.34 -28.38
C ALA A 12 0.28 17.40 -28.50
N LYS A 13 0.23 16.38 -27.64
CA LYS A 13 -0.88 15.44 -27.55
C LYS A 13 -2.03 16.17 -26.86
N THR A 14 -3.21 16.11 -27.45
CA THR A 14 -4.46 16.42 -26.74
C THR A 14 -4.41 15.74 -25.38
N LYS A 15 -4.62 16.51 -24.31
CA LYS A 15 -4.65 15.97 -22.95
C LYS A 15 -5.66 14.83 -22.87
N GLN A 16 -5.25 13.68 -22.38
CA GLN A 16 -6.06 12.48 -22.32
C GLN A 16 -7.03 12.50 -21.13
N LYS A 17 -8.23 12.01 -21.33
CA LYS A 17 -9.27 11.89 -20.30
C LYS A 17 -9.03 10.62 -19.48
N VAL A 18 -8.84 10.79 -18.17
CA VAL A 18 -8.43 9.72 -17.27
C VAL A 18 -9.41 9.54 -16.12
N ILE A 19 -9.69 8.29 -15.80
CA ILE A 19 -10.40 7.90 -14.57
C ILE A 19 -9.44 7.10 -13.69
N THR A 20 -9.23 7.51 -12.46
CA THR A 20 -8.52 6.75 -11.43
C THR A 20 -9.52 5.98 -10.56
N ILE A 21 -9.22 4.74 -10.22
CA ILE A 21 -10.13 3.86 -9.44
C ILE A 21 -9.42 3.46 -8.15
N GLY A 22 -10.00 3.83 -7.01
CA GLY A 22 -9.47 3.56 -5.68
C GLY A 22 -9.44 4.80 -4.80
N ALA A 23 -9.26 4.60 -3.50
CA ALA A 23 -9.27 5.68 -2.50
C ALA A 23 -8.06 5.64 -1.54
N SER A 24 -7.05 4.81 -1.83
CA SER A 24 -5.83 4.73 -1.04
C SER A 24 -4.67 5.49 -1.70
N VAL A 25 -3.47 5.33 -1.16
CA VAL A 25 -2.27 6.12 -1.53
C VAL A 25 -2.03 6.15 -3.03
N SER A 26 -2.02 4.98 -3.68
CA SER A 26 -1.72 4.89 -5.12
C SER A 26 -2.72 5.67 -5.99
N ALA A 27 -4.02 5.54 -5.69
CA ALA A 27 -5.05 6.28 -6.43
C ALA A 27 -4.94 7.79 -6.17
N ALA A 28 -4.71 8.20 -4.92
CA ALA A 28 -4.55 9.58 -4.54
C ALA A 28 -3.34 10.25 -5.22
N ASP A 29 -2.17 9.60 -5.14
CA ASP A 29 -0.94 10.10 -5.77
C ASP A 29 -1.10 10.18 -7.30
N THR A 30 -1.72 9.17 -7.92
CA THR A 30 -1.99 9.16 -9.37
C THR A 30 -2.92 10.30 -9.76
N ALA A 31 -4.04 10.47 -9.07
CA ALA A 31 -5.00 11.52 -9.40
C ALA A 31 -4.36 12.92 -9.31
N VAL A 32 -3.61 13.19 -8.24
CA VAL A 32 -2.92 14.47 -8.06
C VAL A 32 -1.82 14.70 -9.10
N SER A 33 -1.01 13.68 -9.42
CA SER A 33 0.08 13.81 -10.39
C SER A 33 -0.39 14.04 -11.83
N LEU A 34 -1.63 13.69 -12.14
CA LEU A 34 -2.21 13.86 -13.47
C LEU A 34 -2.85 15.22 -13.72
N ILE A 35 -3.03 16.06 -12.69
CA ILE A 35 -3.73 17.34 -12.80
C ILE A 35 -3.12 18.24 -13.90
N ASP A 36 -1.79 18.28 -13.98
CA ASP A 36 -1.09 19.15 -14.94
C ASP A 36 -0.91 18.50 -16.33
N THR A 37 -1.02 17.18 -16.42
CA THR A 37 -0.66 16.41 -17.63
C THR A 37 -1.82 15.82 -18.38
N ALA A 38 -2.93 15.54 -17.70
CA ALA A 38 -4.13 14.98 -18.30
C ALA A 38 -5.24 16.04 -18.48
N GLN A 39 -6.32 15.67 -19.15
CA GLN A 39 -7.52 16.51 -19.27
C GLN A 39 -8.22 16.62 -17.92
N THR A 40 -8.45 17.81 -17.45
CA THR A 40 -9.24 18.07 -16.23
C THR A 40 -10.74 18.18 -16.54
N PRO A 41 -11.62 17.76 -15.63
CA PRO A 41 -11.29 17.19 -14.34
C PRO A 41 -10.73 15.76 -14.47
N ILE A 42 -9.80 15.40 -13.57
CA ILE A 42 -9.47 13.99 -13.35
C ILE A 42 -10.65 13.35 -12.62
N TYR A 43 -11.19 12.30 -13.16
CA TYR A 43 -12.28 11.58 -12.49
C TYR A 43 -11.70 10.56 -11.51
N ALA A 44 -12.16 10.57 -10.26
CA ALA A 44 -11.70 9.66 -9.23
C ALA A 44 -12.87 8.84 -8.68
N VAL A 45 -12.84 7.54 -8.96
CA VAL A 45 -13.87 6.59 -8.50
C VAL A 45 -13.52 6.06 -7.13
N THR A 46 -14.37 6.32 -6.13
CA THR A 46 -14.18 5.87 -4.77
C THR A 46 -15.46 5.28 -4.18
N ARG A 47 -15.31 4.35 -3.23
CA ARG A 47 -16.42 3.81 -2.44
C ARG A 47 -16.58 4.51 -1.09
N GLY A 48 -15.98 5.70 -0.92
CA GLY A 48 -16.04 6.50 0.30
C GLY A 48 -15.16 6.01 1.46
N LYS A 49 -14.40 4.91 1.29
CA LYS A 49 -13.45 4.40 2.29
C LYS A 49 -12.05 4.84 1.91
N TYR A 50 -11.60 5.92 2.53
CA TYR A 50 -10.27 6.49 2.27
C TYR A 50 -9.18 5.86 3.14
N ASN A 51 -7.93 6.13 2.77
CA ASN A 51 -6.77 5.69 3.55
C ASN A 51 -6.81 6.30 4.96
N ILE A 52 -6.52 5.47 5.97
CA ILE A 52 -6.62 5.86 7.39
C ILE A 52 -5.63 6.97 7.80
N TYR A 53 -4.53 7.13 7.08
CA TYR A 53 -3.52 8.16 7.38
C TYR A 53 -3.79 9.47 6.68
N PHE A 54 -4.32 9.44 5.47
CA PHE A 54 -4.43 10.61 4.59
C PHE A 54 -5.85 11.13 4.42
N GLY A 55 -6.86 10.30 4.76
CA GLY A 55 -8.24 10.67 4.50
C GLY A 55 -8.49 10.96 3.01
N ASP A 56 -9.36 11.92 2.76
CA ASP A 56 -9.80 12.35 1.43
C ASP A 56 -9.06 13.59 0.88
N HIS A 57 -8.02 14.06 1.57
CA HIS A 57 -7.40 15.36 1.27
C HIS A 57 -6.89 15.51 -0.16
N ALA A 58 -6.35 14.44 -0.76
CA ALA A 58 -5.89 14.46 -2.15
C ALA A 58 -7.04 14.69 -3.14
N PHE A 59 -8.21 14.15 -2.84
CA PHE A 59 -9.37 14.16 -3.73
C PHE A 59 -10.21 15.45 -3.64
N LYS A 60 -9.85 16.38 -2.74
CA LYS A 60 -10.50 17.69 -2.59
C LYS A 60 -9.97 18.75 -3.54
N HIS A 61 -9.04 18.40 -4.43
CA HIS A 61 -8.53 19.36 -5.42
C HIS A 61 -9.63 19.73 -6.42
N PRO A 62 -9.81 21.04 -6.77
CA PRO A 62 -10.88 21.47 -7.70
C PRO A 62 -10.85 20.81 -9.08
N SER A 63 -9.66 20.40 -9.53
CA SER A 63 -9.49 19.67 -10.79
C SER A 63 -9.74 18.16 -10.70
N ILE A 64 -10.19 17.64 -9.56
CA ILE A 64 -10.56 16.24 -9.36
C ILE A 64 -12.06 16.15 -9.14
N SER A 65 -12.74 15.32 -9.92
CA SER A 65 -14.18 15.05 -9.82
C SER A 65 -14.41 13.66 -9.27
N LEU A 66 -14.96 13.57 -8.05
CA LEU A 66 -15.32 12.30 -7.46
C LEU A 66 -16.51 11.67 -8.18
N ARG A 67 -16.46 10.35 -8.35
CA ARG A 67 -17.52 9.52 -8.91
C ARG A 67 -17.75 8.30 -8.03
N PRO A 68 -19.00 7.80 -7.94
CA PRO A 68 -19.31 6.54 -7.28
C PRO A 68 -18.77 5.35 -8.10
N ALA A 69 -19.11 4.12 -7.70
CA ALA A 69 -18.63 2.93 -8.37
C ALA A 69 -19.08 2.86 -9.84
N ILE A 70 -18.24 2.25 -10.67
CA ILE A 70 -18.52 1.98 -12.08
C ILE A 70 -19.51 0.80 -12.16
N THR A 71 -20.59 0.96 -12.89
CA THR A 71 -21.55 -0.11 -13.16
C THR A 71 -21.19 -0.90 -14.41
N HIS A 72 -20.84 -0.20 -15.50
CA HIS A 72 -20.40 -0.85 -16.74
C HIS A 72 -19.61 0.15 -17.60
N ILE A 73 -18.97 -0.38 -18.62
CA ILE A 73 -18.24 0.37 -19.63
C ILE A 73 -18.84 0.00 -20.98
N ASP A 74 -19.21 1.01 -21.77
CA ASP A 74 -19.71 0.86 -23.13
C ASP A 74 -18.67 1.41 -24.11
N ASP A 75 -18.30 0.58 -25.07
CA ASP A 75 -17.42 0.95 -26.18
C ASP A 75 -18.12 0.83 -27.54
N THR A 76 -19.44 0.85 -27.57
CA THR A 76 -20.23 0.82 -28.80
C THR A 76 -19.82 1.99 -29.69
N ASN A 77 -19.41 1.69 -30.91
CA ASN A 77 -18.91 2.67 -31.90
C ASN A 77 -17.70 3.50 -31.44
N GLY A 78 -16.86 2.96 -30.53
CA GLY A 78 -15.69 3.64 -30.01
C GLY A 78 -16.01 4.77 -29.00
N SER A 79 -17.18 4.73 -28.37
CA SER A 79 -17.66 5.75 -27.46
C SER A 79 -16.83 5.83 -26.18
N ARG A 80 -16.26 4.69 -25.75
CA ARG A 80 -15.46 4.57 -24.49
C ARG A 80 -16.14 5.30 -23.33
N THR A 81 -17.41 4.96 -23.09
CA THR A 81 -18.24 5.59 -22.07
C THR A 81 -18.25 4.76 -20.80
N VAL A 82 -17.96 5.40 -19.68
CA VAL A 82 -17.99 4.79 -18.34
C VAL A 82 -19.23 5.28 -17.60
N HIS A 83 -20.06 4.34 -17.12
CA HIS A 83 -21.31 4.61 -16.40
C HIS A 83 -21.14 4.34 -14.90
N PHE A 84 -21.77 5.16 -14.07
CA PHE A 84 -21.66 5.11 -12.62
C PHE A 84 -22.99 4.77 -11.95
N GLU A 85 -22.91 4.34 -10.67
CA GLU A 85 -24.06 3.95 -9.86
C GLU A 85 -25.10 5.07 -9.68
N ASP A 86 -24.70 6.33 -9.75
CA ASP A 86 -25.59 7.50 -9.65
C ASP A 86 -26.33 7.83 -10.96
N GLY A 87 -26.19 7.00 -11.98
CA GLY A 87 -26.77 7.20 -13.29
C GLY A 87 -26.03 8.18 -14.20
N THR A 88 -24.96 8.80 -13.72
CA THR A 88 -24.11 9.66 -14.55
C THR A 88 -23.14 8.84 -15.39
N SER A 89 -22.57 9.47 -16.43
CA SER A 89 -21.57 8.84 -17.29
C SER A 89 -20.49 9.82 -17.74
N VAL A 90 -19.35 9.27 -18.20
CA VAL A 90 -18.25 10.02 -18.80
C VAL A 90 -17.84 9.33 -20.11
N SER A 91 -17.99 10.03 -21.23
CA SER A 91 -17.63 9.52 -22.56
C SER A 91 -16.25 9.97 -23.02
N GLY A 92 -15.66 9.23 -23.96
CA GLY A 92 -14.35 9.52 -24.54
C GLY A 92 -13.21 9.31 -23.53
N VAL A 93 -13.35 8.33 -22.66
CA VAL A 93 -12.31 7.97 -21.68
C VAL A 93 -11.14 7.29 -22.40
N ASP A 94 -9.94 7.82 -22.19
CA ASP A 94 -8.73 7.26 -22.79
C ASP A 94 -8.08 6.22 -21.89
N HIS A 95 -8.12 6.41 -20.57
CA HIS A 95 -7.46 5.52 -19.61
C HIS A 95 -8.28 5.30 -18.34
N LEU A 96 -8.26 4.04 -17.88
CA LEU A 96 -8.66 3.65 -16.54
C LEU A 96 -7.40 3.23 -15.77
N ILE A 97 -7.13 3.87 -14.62
CA ILE A 97 -5.97 3.58 -13.81
C ILE A 97 -6.41 3.00 -12.47
N PHE A 98 -6.05 1.75 -12.22
CA PHE A 98 -6.45 1.03 -11.01
C PHE A 98 -5.45 1.26 -9.87
N GLY A 99 -5.88 1.98 -8.85
CA GLY A 99 -5.20 2.13 -7.56
C GLY A 99 -5.88 1.32 -6.46
N THR A 100 -6.38 0.12 -6.78
CA THR A 100 -7.24 -0.70 -5.93
C THR A 100 -6.48 -1.61 -4.96
N GLY A 101 -5.15 -1.58 -5.00
CA GLY A 101 -4.28 -2.48 -4.23
C GLY A 101 -4.04 -3.80 -4.95
N PHE A 102 -3.51 -4.77 -4.19
CA PHE A 102 -3.10 -6.06 -4.72
C PHE A 102 -3.71 -7.20 -3.90
N THR A 103 -3.87 -8.34 -4.54
CA THR A 103 -4.22 -9.60 -3.90
C THR A 103 -2.98 -10.50 -3.91
N TRP A 104 -2.74 -11.19 -2.81
CA TRP A 104 -1.69 -12.19 -2.73
C TRP A 104 -2.00 -13.37 -3.65
N THR A 105 -1.02 -13.77 -4.43
CA THR A 105 -1.03 -15.02 -5.20
C THR A 105 0.36 -15.64 -5.17
N LEU A 106 0.43 -16.97 -5.03
CA LEU A 106 1.67 -17.74 -4.97
C LEU A 106 1.65 -18.86 -6.03
N PRO A 107 1.65 -18.53 -7.33
CA PRO A 107 1.53 -19.55 -8.39
C PRO A 107 2.72 -20.53 -8.42
N PHE A 108 3.85 -20.13 -7.87
CA PHE A 108 5.06 -20.95 -7.71
C PHE A 108 5.10 -21.78 -6.41
N LEU A 109 4.14 -21.58 -5.50
CA LEU A 109 3.96 -22.31 -4.25
C LEU A 109 2.48 -22.69 -4.07
N PRO A 110 1.92 -23.52 -4.96
CA PRO A 110 0.48 -23.80 -4.98
C PRO A 110 -0.02 -24.54 -3.73
N GLN A 111 0.87 -25.16 -2.97
CA GLN A 111 0.55 -25.84 -1.71
C GLN A 111 0.33 -24.86 -0.54
N ILE A 112 0.77 -23.59 -0.66
CA ILE A 112 0.57 -22.58 0.37
C ILE A 112 -0.74 -21.83 0.09
N PRO A 113 -1.76 -21.96 0.92
CA PRO A 113 -3.04 -21.30 0.71
C PRO A 113 -2.91 -19.78 0.92
N ILE A 114 -3.78 -19.03 0.26
CA ILE A 114 -4.03 -17.62 0.58
C ILE A 114 -5.40 -17.54 1.25
N ARG A 115 -5.46 -16.98 2.45
CA ARG A 115 -6.68 -16.77 3.20
C ARG A 115 -6.83 -15.31 3.59
N ASN A 116 -7.99 -14.72 3.34
CA ASN A 116 -8.28 -13.30 3.67
C ASN A 116 -7.22 -12.31 3.16
N ASN A 117 -6.70 -12.58 1.96
CA ASN A 117 -5.62 -11.83 1.32
C ASN A 117 -4.31 -11.80 2.14
N ARG A 118 -3.97 -12.88 2.83
CA ARG A 118 -2.69 -13.09 3.51
C ARG A 118 -2.22 -14.53 3.37
N VAL A 119 -0.93 -14.74 3.60
CA VAL A 119 -0.37 -16.08 3.82
C VAL A 119 -0.66 -16.45 5.28
N PRO A 120 -1.44 -17.51 5.54
CA PRO A 120 -1.68 -17.98 6.90
C PRO A 120 -0.46 -18.74 7.47
N ASP A 121 -0.54 -19.07 8.75
CA ASP A 121 0.44 -19.89 9.46
C ASP A 121 1.87 -19.33 9.42
N LEU A 122 1.99 -17.97 9.42
CA LEU A 122 3.26 -17.27 9.50
C LEU A 122 3.48 -16.66 10.90
N TYR A 123 4.50 -17.15 11.58
CA TYR A 123 4.99 -16.51 12.80
C TYR A 123 5.75 -15.21 12.44
N LEU A 124 5.41 -14.11 13.09
CA LEU A 124 5.94 -12.76 12.83
C LEU A 124 5.84 -12.35 11.34
N HIS A 125 4.85 -12.86 10.59
CA HIS A 125 4.68 -12.67 9.14
C HIS A 125 5.88 -13.17 8.30
N VAL A 126 6.77 -13.95 8.88
CA VAL A 126 8.04 -14.38 8.26
C VAL A 126 8.13 -15.88 8.17
N PHE A 127 8.04 -16.59 9.30
CA PHE A 127 8.39 -17.99 9.40
C PHE A 127 7.16 -18.87 9.26
N HIS A 128 7.15 -19.77 8.27
CA HIS A 128 6.07 -20.71 8.11
C HIS A 128 6.11 -21.74 9.25
N GLN A 129 5.02 -21.85 10.01
CA GLN A 129 4.98 -22.60 11.28
C GLN A 129 5.22 -24.10 11.12
N SER A 130 4.77 -24.69 10.01
CA SER A 130 4.97 -26.14 9.75
C SER A 130 6.25 -26.44 8.96
N ASP A 131 6.86 -25.44 8.33
CA ASP A 131 8.11 -25.55 7.59
C ASP A 131 8.98 -24.32 7.81
N PRO A 132 9.82 -24.27 8.85
CA PRO A 132 10.68 -23.12 9.14
C PRO A 132 11.76 -22.83 8.09
N SER A 133 11.96 -23.72 7.11
CA SER A 133 12.84 -23.47 5.97
C SER A 133 12.17 -22.54 4.93
N LEU A 134 10.84 -22.41 4.98
CA LEU A 134 10.07 -21.51 4.14
C LEU A 134 9.84 -20.19 4.89
N VAL A 135 10.39 -19.12 4.35
CA VAL A 135 10.30 -17.78 4.94
C VAL A 135 9.76 -16.77 3.94
N PHE A 136 9.02 -15.78 4.45
CA PHE A 136 8.44 -14.70 3.66
C PHE A 136 8.98 -13.36 4.16
N ILE A 137 9.64 -12.61 3.28
CA ILE A 137 10.07 -11.26 3.59
C ILE A 137 9.11 -10.27 2.94
N GLY A 138 8.49 -9.42 3.76
CA GLY A 138 7.53 -8.43 3.27
C GLY A 138 6.08 -8.91 3.18
N ALA A 139 5.74 -10.08 3.73
CA ALA A 139 4.35 -10.55 3.84
C ALA A 139 3.56 -9.77 4.91
N VAL A 140 3.70 -8.46 4.93
CA VAL A 140 3.21 -7.56 5.98
C VAL A 140 2.81 -6.20 5.40
N GLY A 141 1.77 -5.57 5.94
CA GLY A 141 1.39 -4.19 5.70
C GLY A 141 2.14 -3.26 6.65
N ALA A 142 3.30 -2.80 6.26
CA ALA A 142 4.17 -2.04 7.14
C ALA A 142 4.24 -0.55 6.77
N GLY A 143 4.26 0.32 7.76
CA GLY A 143 4.58 1.73 7.59
C GLY A 143 6.07 1.94 7.32
N LEU A 144 6.97 1.50 8.18
CA LEU A 144 8.42 1.60 8.03
C LEU A 144 8.99 0.49 7.14
N THR A 145 8.49 0.38 5.92
CA THR A 145 8.58 -0.78 5.03
C THR A 145 9.98 -1.38 4.89
N PHE A 146 10.98 -0.60 4.46
CA PHE A 146 12.34 -1.11 4.26
C PHE A 146 13.03 -1.51 5.57
N LYS A 147 12.76 -0.78 6.67
CA LYS A 147 13.27 -1.18 7.98
C LYS A 147 12.67 -2.51 8.41
N VAL A 148 11.35 -2.68 8.32
CA VAL A 148 10.70 -3.95 8.66
C VAL A 148 11.29 -5.10 7.86
N PHE A 149 11.46 -4.92 6.55
CA PHE A 149 12.04 -5.95 5.69
C PHE A 149 13.48 -6.29 6.05
N GLU A 150 14.30 -5.30 6.44
CA GLU A 150 15.66 -5.55 6.93
C GLU A 150 15.65 -6.39 8.21
N TRP A 151 14.80 -6.08 9.18
CA TRP A 151 14.68 -6.86 10.43
C TRP A 151 14.21 -8.28 10.16
N GLN A 152 13.19 -8.45 9.32
CA GLN A 152 12.71 -9.75 8.88
C GLN A 152 13.82 -10.55 8.20
N ALA A 153 14.54 -9.94 7.27
CA ALA A 153 15.61 -10.61 6.51
C ALA A 153 16.77 -11.04 7.41
N VAL A 154 17.19 -10.21 8.37
CA VAL A 154 18.26 -10.57 9.32
C VAL A 154 17.82 -11.72 10.23
N ALA A 155 16.60 -11.66 10.77
CA ALA A 155 16.06 -12.75 11.60
C ALA A 155 15.97 -14.06 10.79
N ALA A 156 15.41 -14.01 9.58
CA ALA A 156 15.29 -15.15 8.68
C ALA A 156 16.65 -15.76 8.33
N ALA A 157 17.62 -14.94 7.92
CA ALA A 157 18.95 -15.41 7.57
C ALA A 157 19.65 -16.13 8.73
N ARG A 158 19.50 -15.63 9.97
CA ARG A 158 20.08 -16.28 11.14
C ARG A 158 19.41 -17.59 11.51
N VAL A 159 18.08 -17.65 11.43
CA VAL A 159 17.34 -18.89 11.66
C VAL A 159 17.72 -19.95 10.61
N LEU A 160 17.71 -19.59 9.32
CA LEU A 160 18.08 -20.50 8.23
C LEU A 160 19.53 -20.98 8.32
N ALA A 161 20.44 -20.15 8.86
CA ALA A 161 21.84 -20.50 9.09
C ALA A 161 22.06 -21.30 10.40
N GLY A 162 21.01 -21.62 11.16
CA GLY A 162 21.10 -22.31 12.44
C GLY A 162 21.73 -21.49 13.57
N ARG A 163 21.86 -20.17 13.39
CA ARG A 163 22.45 -19.22 14.36
C ARG A 163 21.44 -18.60 15.31
N ALA A 164 20.17 -18.75 15.02
CA ALA A 164 19.04 -18.33 15.84
C ALA A 164 17.99 -19.44 15.88
N LYS A 165 17.19 -19.44 16.93
CA LYS A 165 16.13 -20.44 17.12
C LYS A 165 14.78 -19.74 17.23
N LEU A 166 13.78 -20.36 16.61
CA LEU A 166 12.38 -19.96 16.80
C LEU A 166 11.88 -20.49 18.15
N PRO A 167 10.87 -19.84 18.74
CA PRO A 167 10.18 -20.39 19.90
C PRO A 167 9.45 -21.70 19.54
N PRO A 168 9.01 -22.49 20.52
CA PRO A 168 8.22 -23.70 20.28
C PRO A 168 7.00 -23.41 19.39
N LEU A 169 6.60 -24.40 18.58
CA LEU A 169 5.49 -24.26 17.62
C LEU A 169 4.19 -23.77 18.28
N GLN A 170 3.94 -24.19 19.52
CA GLN A 170 2.76 -23.75 20.27
C GLN A 170 2.75 -22.24 20.53
N GLU A 171 3.91 -21.65 20.83
CA GLU A 171 4.04 -20.20 21.02
C GLU A 171 3.88 -19.44 19.69
N GLN A 172 4.40 -20.00 18.59
CA GLN A 172 4.22 -19.42 17.25
C GLN A 172 2.74 -19.37 16.85
N LYS A 173 1.99 -20.46 17.08
CA LYS A 173 0.55 -20.52 16.83
C LYS A 173 -0.21 -19.55 17.71
N LYS A 174 0.12 -19.52 19.00
CA LYS A 174 -0.49 -18.59 19.94
C LYS A 174 -0.30 -17.12 19.51
N TRP A 175 0.88 -16.75 19.02
CA TRP A 175 1.13 -15.40 18.50
C TRP A 175 0.18 -15.04 17.35
N GLU A 176 -0.06 -15.98 16.41
CA GLU A 176 -1.00 -15.76 15.31
C GLU A 176 -2.44 -15.66 15.81
N GLU A 177 -2.87 -16.55 16.71
CA GLU A 177 -4.20 -16.55 17.30
C GLU A 177 -4.49 -15.24 18.07
N ASP A 178 -3.57 -14.84 18.95
CA ASP A 178 -3.68 -13.58 19.71
C ASP A 178 -3.76 -12.38 18.75
N ARG A 179 -2.97 -12.37 17.70
CA ARG A 179 -2.98 -11.29 16.72
C ARG A 179 -4.27 -11.27 15.92
N ILE A 180 -4.81 -12.41 15.52
CA ILE A 180 -6.13 -12.52 14.86
C ILE A 180 -7.23 -11.99 15.79
N ALA A 181 -7.20 -12.35 17.07
CA ALA A 181 -8.17 -11.89 18.04
C ALA A 181 -8.19 -10.37 18.20
N VAL A 182 -7.03 -9.72 18.11
CA VAL A 182 -6.89 -8.25 18.28
C VAL A 182 -7.08 -7.48 16.97
N LYS A 183 -6.50 -7.96 15.86
CA LYS A 183 -6.40 -7.23 14.58
C LYS A 183 -7.38 -7.75 13.51
N GLY A 184 -8.02 -8.88 13.75
CA GLY A 184 -8.82 -9.60 12.74
C GLY A 184 -7.98 -10.41 11.77
N ASP A 185 -8.60 -11.36 11.07
CA ASP A 185 -7.95 -12.25 10.10
C ASP A 185 -8.02 -11.66 8.68
N GLY A 186 -7.21 -10.66 8.38
CA GLY A 186 -7.20 -9.99 7.08
C GLY A 186 -6.19 -8.85 7.02
N ALA A 187 -6.57 -7.74 6.39
CA ALA A 187 -5.70 -6.58 6.24
C ALA A 187 -5.17 -6.03 7.58
N GLY A 188 -6.00 -6.06 8.63
CA GLY A 188 -5.59 -5.66 9.99
C GLY A 188 -4.48 -6.53 10.55
N PHE A 189 -4.54 -7.85 10.32
CA PHE A 189 -3.48 -8.78 10.73
C PHE A 189 -2.11 -8.36 10.21
N LEU A 190 -2.06 -7.91 8.95
CA LEU A 190 -0.82 -7.52 8.28
C LEU A 190 -0.27 -6.16 8.77
N MET A 191 -1.09 -5.33 9.43
CA MET A 191 -0.69 -3.97 9.83
C MET A 191 0.25 -3.98 11.04
N VAL A 192 1.49 -3.56 10.84
CA VAL A 192 2.46 -3.36 11.94
C VAL A 192 2.17 -2.07 12.71
N TYR A 193 1.74 -1.02 12.02
CA TYR A 193 1.32 0.22 12.70
C TYR A 193 0.09 -0.02 13.61
N PRO A 194 0.04 0.59 14.80
CA PRO A 194 1.04 1.49 15.41
C PRO A 194 2.12 0.74 16.22
N ASP A 195 2.09 -0.59 16.30
CA ASP A 195 2.84 -1.42 17.24
C ASP A 195 4.30 -1.68 16.78
N PHE A 196 4.92 -0.66 16.16
CA PHE A 196 6.26 -0.79 15.60
C PHE A 196 7.29 -1.28 16.60
N LYS A 197 7.33 -0.69 17.81
CA LYS A 197 8.31 -1.03 18.83
C LYS A 197 8.28 -2.52 19.17
N GLU A 198 7.10 -3.03 19.47
CA GLU A 198 6.93 -4.43 19.83
C GLU A 198 7.36 -5.36 18.69
N TYR A 199 6.94 -5.07 17.46
CA TYR A 199 7.24 -5.88 16.30
C TYR A 199 8.75 -5.92 15.98
N PHE A 200 9.41 -4.75 16.00
CA PHE A 200 10.86 -4.65 15.78
C PHE A 200 11.66 -5.39 16.86
N GLU A 201 11.26 -5.26 18.14
CA GLU A 201 11.95 -5.94 19.23
C GLU A 201 11.72 -7.45 19.23
N GLN A 202 10.55 -7.94 18.83
CA GLN A 202 10.31 -9.37 18.63
C GLN A 202 11.24 -9.94 17.54
N LEU A 203 11.35 -9.28 16.39
CA LEU A 203 12.28 -9.70 15.33
C LEU A 203 13.74 -9.61 15.77
N ARG A 204 14.11 -8.56 16.52
CA ARG A 204 15.45 -8.40 17.08
C ARG A 204 15.78 -9.49 18.11
N ALA A 205 14.83 -9.88 18.93
CA ALA A 205 14.99 -10.96 19.91
C ALA A 205 15.21 -12.31 19.21
N ILE A 206 14.46 -12.61 18.14
CA ILE A 206 14.69 -13.82 17.31
C ILE A 206 16.07 -13.76 16.67
N ALA A 207 16.42 -12.63 16.05
CA ALA A 207 17.72 -12.48 15.40
C ALA A 207 18.89 -12.64 16.39
N GLY A 208 18.76 -12.15 17.63
CA GLY A 208 19.84 -12.13 18.60
C GLY A 208 21.01 -11.21 18.17
N GLU A 209 22.13 -11.33 18.83
CA GLU A 209 23.35 -10.61 18.46
C GLU A 209 24.16 -11.36 17.39
N PRO A 210 24.89 -10.64 16.52
CA PRO A 210 25.76 -11.29 15.56
C PRO A 210 26.91 -12.02 16.26
N ASP A 211 27.31 -13.15 15.70
CA ASP A 211 28.46 -13.91 16.16
C ASP A 211 29.76 -13.19 15.72
N GLY A 212 30.47 -12.65 16.70
CA GLY A 212 31.71 -11.89 16.49
C GLY A 212 31.46 -10.55 15.75
N THR A 213 32.39 -10.21 14.83
CA THR A 213 32.35 -8.96 14.07
C THR A 213 31.59 -9.08 12.74
N LYS A 214 31.18 -10.29 12.36
CA LYS A 214 30.51 -10.56 11.09
C LYS A 214 28.99 -10.59 11.25
N GLY A 215 28.31 -9.94 10.34
CA GLY A 215 26.85 -9.91 10.28
C GLY A 215 26.24 -8.59 10.76
N ARG A 216 25.02 -8.35 10.32
CA ARG A 216 24.25 -7.14 10.62
C ARG A 216 23.77 -7.18 12.08
N ARG A 217 24.19 -6.21 12.89
CA ARG A 217 23.57 -5.95 14.20
C ARG A 217 22.31 -5.12 14.01
N LEU A 218 21.18 -5.60 14.53
CA LEU A 218 19.94 -4.85 14.53
C LEU A 218 19.92 -3.86 15.71
N PRO A 219 19.77 -2.55 15.47
CA PRO A 219 19.64 -1.59 16.54
C PRO A 219 18.34 -1.78 17.32
N VAL A 220 18.29 -1.28 18.53
CA VAL A 220 17.07 -1.15 19.33
C VAL A 220 16.12 -0.20 18.61
N PHE A 221 14.81 -0.43 18.74
CA PHE A 221 13.82 0.46 18.17
C PHE A 221 13.96 1.89 18.76
N GLU A 222 13.99 2.87 17.89
CA GLU A 222 14.00 4.27 18.25
C GLU A 222 12.64 4.90 18.00
N GLN A 223 12.03 5.51 19.00
CA GLN A 223 10.73 6.18 18.89
C GLN A 223 10.71 7.20 17.73
N LYS A 224 11.85 7.86 17.50
CA LYS A 224 12.03 8.79 16.39
C LYS A 224 11.59 8.24 15.03
N TRP A 225 11.72 6.94 14.78
CA TRP A 225 11.30 6.35 13.50
C TRP A 225 9.78 6.41 13.31
N ALA A 226 9.01 6.13 14.37
CA ALA A 226 7.56 6.27 14.34
C ALA A 226 7.13 7.74 14.25
N ASP A 227 7.83 8.63 14.95
CA ASP A 227 7.56 10.07 14.92
C ASP A 227 7.83 10.66 13.53
N ASP A 228 8.94 10.30 12.90
CA ASP A 228 9.28 10.71 11.53
C ASP A 228 8.28 10.17 10.50
N PHE A 229 7.80 8.94 10.70
CA PHE A 229 6.76 8.34 9.87
C PHE A 229 5.45 9.15 9.97
N ALA A 230 4.99 9.45 11.18
CA ALA A 230 3.80 10.26 11.41
C ALA A 230 3.95 11.68 10.87
N ALA A 231 5.11 12.31 11.08
CA ALA A 231 5.42 13.63 10.55
C ALA A 231 5.44 13.66 9.02
N GLY A 232 5.86 12.56 8.38
CA GLY A 232 5.81 12.38 6.92
C GLY A 232 4.38 12.43 6.37
N HIS A 233 3.45 11.74 7.03
CA HIS A 233 2.03 11.76 6.68
C HIS A 233 1.43 13.18 6.81
N LEU A 234 1.71 13.85 7.92
CA LEU A 234 1.23 15.21 8.14
C LEU A 234 1.78 16.21 7.12
N ARG A 235 3.06 16.04 6.69
CA ARG A 235 3.64 16.88 5.62
C ARG A 235 2.90 16.68 4.30
N ARG A 236 2.58 15.42 3.93
CA ARG A 236 1.83 15.12 2.70
C ARG A 236 0.42 15.71 2.74
N ILE A 237 -0.30 15.58 3.84
CA ILE A 237 -1.62 16.19 4.02
C ILE A 237 -1.53 17.73 3.85
N ARG A 238 -0.55 18.36 4.49
CA ARG A 238 -0.35 19.83 4.36
C ARG A 238 -0.04 20.24 2.92
N MET A 239 0.75 19.45 2.21
CA MET A 239 1.06 19.68 0.80
C MET A 239 -0.22 19.67 -0.05
N TRP A 240 -1.05 18.64 0.08
CA TRP A 240 -2.31 18.57 -0.66
C TRP A 240 -3.28 19.69 -0.28
N LYS A 241 -3.43 20.02 1.01
CA LYS A 241 -4.28 21.14 1.43
C LYS A 241 -3.86 22.45 0.79
N ARG A 242 -2.57 22.78 0.82
CA ARG A 242 -2.03 24.00 0.18
C ARG A 242 -2.28 24.02 -1.33
N ALA A 243 -2.08 22.90 -2.01
CA ALA A 243 -2.36 22.78 -3.44
C ALA A 243 -3.85 23.02 -3.75
N ASN A 244 -4.74 22.42 -2.94
CA ASN A 244 -6.18 22.58 -3.09
C ASN A 244 -6.63 24.04 -2.87
N GLU A 245 -6.10 24.69 -1.85
CA GLU A 245 -6.38 26.11 -1.52
C GLU A 245 -5.90 27.04 -2.64
N ALA A 246 -4.67 26.84 -3.13
CA ALA A 246 -4.11 27.64 -4.23
C ALA A 246 -4.93 27.46 -5.52
N ALA A 247 -5.33 26.23 -5.85
CA ALA A 247 -6.14 25.96 -7.03
C ALA A 247 -7.55 26.58 -6.91
N ALA A 248 -8.16 26.51 -5.74
CA ALA A 248 -9.47 27.12 -5.49
C ALA A 248 -9.42 28.66 -5.60
N GLU A 249 -8.34 29.29 -5.14
CA GLU A 249 -8.17 30.73 -5.26
C GLU A 249 -7.95 31.17 -6.72
N ALA A 250 -7.15 30.42 -7.47
CA ALA A 250 -6.93 30.68 -8.89
C ALA A 250 -8.24 30.64 -9.70
N LEU A 251 -9.15 29.73 -9.36
CA LEU A 251 -10.47 29.67 -10.01
C LEU A 251 -11.34 30.89 -9.70
N LYS A 252 -11.27 31.46 -8.50
CA LYS A 252 -12.03 32.71 -8.16
C LYS A 252 -11.55 33.93 -8.91
N VAL A 253 -10.24 34.00 -9.20
CA VAL A 253 -9.65 35.14 -9.95
C VAL A 253 -9.98 35.05 -11.44
N SER A 254 -10.24 33.84 -11.95
CA SER A 254 -10.54 33.60 -13.37
C SER A 254 -12.04 33.57 -13.72
N ALA A 255 -12.91 33.68 -12.72
CA ALA A 255 -14.37 33.73 -12.86
C ALA A 255 -14.88 35.17 -12.82
#